data_42cda18f6a414a71265fca7ff4d4dcea
#
_entry.id   42cda18f6a414a71265fca7ff4d4dcea
#
_cell.length_a   1.000
_cell.length_b   1.000
_cell.length_c   1.000
_cell.angle_alpha   90.00
_cell.angle_beta   90.00
_cell.angle_gamma   90.00
#
_symmetry.space_group_name_H-M   'P 1'
#
loop_
_entity.id
_entity.type
_entity.pdbx_description
1 polymer ?
#
loop_
_entity_poly.entity_id
_entity_poly.type
_entity_poly.pdbx_seq_one_letter_code
_entity_poly.pdbx_strand_id
1 'polypeptide(L)'
;MGTVAAVLIVIWGTTWAAIRIGLQGIPPFTGVAIRFAISSAVLLVVAFLARIPLGRTRIERRLWLLNAALTFCASYGVVYWCEQYVPSGLAAVLFATFPLLVALLAHFTLPGERLTLPGGIGILVGFAGVGVIYSEDFAALGGPKVALASAVMMASPVVSAVSTVSVKRWGREVHPLSISAVPMGLAALIMGGVALVVERDLPVSFNAASVGALLYLALLGSALSFSLWYWLLSHAAASRASLISYLNPVVAVGVGILLLREPITLRILAGSALVVAGVALAVHRRAIPPPGD
;
A
#
# COMPACT_ATOMS: atom_id res chain seq x y z
N MET A 1 -12.15 -16.14 0.13
CA MET A 1 -11.11 -15.29 -0.50
C MET A 1 -11.69 -14.10 -1.27
N GLY A 2 -12.70 -14.30 -2.13
CA GLY A 2 -13.31 -13.20 -2.91
C GLY A 2 -13.86 -12.07 -2.05
N THR A 3 -14.62 -12.38 -1.00
CA THR A 3 -15.17 -11.37 -0.08
C THR A 3 -14.07 -10.54 0.60
N VAL A 4 -12.99 -11.19 1.07
CA VAL A 4 -11.85 -10.49 1.67
C VAL A 4 -11.18 -9.55 0.67
N ALA A 5 -10.99 -10.02 -0.58
CA ALA A 5 -10.44 -9.19 -1.64
C ALA A 5 -11.34 -7.97 -1.94
N ALA A 6 -12.65 -8.15 -2.04
CA ALA A 6 -13.60 -7.07 -2.26
C ALA A 6 -13.58 -6.03 -1.12
N VAL A 7 -13.54 -6.46 0.12
CA VAL A 7 -13.41 -5.57 1.29
C VAL A 7 -12.11 -4.78 1.22
N LEU A 8 -10.98 -5.42 0.91
CA LEU A 8 -9.69 -4.76 0.79
C LEU A 8 -9.66 -3.74 -0.36
N ILE A 9 -10.27 -4.05 -1.51
CA ILE A 9 -10.36 -3.14 -2.66
C ILE A 9 -11.10 -1.86 -2.26
N VAL A 10 -12.27 -2.00 -1.63
CA VAL A 10 -13.07 -0.84 -1.22
C VAL A 10 -12.33 -0.02 -0.17
N ILE A 11 -11.84 -0.65 0.89
CA ILE A 11 -11.17 0.06 1.97
C ILE A 11 -9.91 0.74 1.45
N TRP A 12 -9.00 0.03 0.81
CA TRP A 12 -7.74 0.62 0.35
C TRP A 12 -7.93 1.60 -0.81
N GLY A 13 -8.94 1.40 -1.66
CA GLY A 13 -9.27 2.37 -2.70
C GLY A 13 -9.71 3.72 -2.13
N THR A 14 -10.40 3.73 -0.99
CA THR A 14 -10.86 4.96 -0.32
C THR A 14 -9.83 5.55 0.65
N THR A 15 -8.79 4.79 1.06
CA THR A 15 -7.76 5.31 1.99
C THR A 15 -6.96 6.46 1.42
N TRP A 16 -6.75 6.55 0.12
CA TRP A 16 -6.04 7.65 -0.55
C TRP A 16 -6.75 8.99 -0.30
N ALA A 17 -8.06 9.04 -0.55
CA ALA A 17 -8.85 10.23 -0.24
C ALA A 17 -8.87 10.55 1.27
N ALA A 18 -8.94 9.53 2.12
CA ALA A 18 -8.91 9.72 3.56
C ALA A 18 -7.55 10.27 4.05
N ILE A 19 -6.41 9.83 3.46
CA ILE A 19 -5.10 10.42 3.74
C ILE A 19 -5.11 11.91 3.36
N ARG A 20 -5.59 12.24 2.16
CA ARG A 20 -5.69 13.63 1.68
C ARG A 20 -6.53 14.52 2.60
N ILE A 21 -7.66 14.00 3.12
CA ILE A 21 -8.49 14.71 4.11
C ILE A 21 -7.74 14.87 5.44
N GLY A 22 -7.07 13.82 5.91
CA GLY A 22 -6.29 13.86 7.14
C GLY A 22 -5.17 14.91 7.11
N LEU A 23 -4.48 15.01 5.98
CA LEU A 23 -3.40 15.98 5.76
C LEU A 23 -3.83 17.44 5.79
N GLN A 24 -5.13 17.74 5.72
CA GLN A 24 -5.64 19.12 5.88
C GLN A 24 -5.49 19.65 7.31
N GLY A 25 -5.30 18.76 8.28
CA GLY A 25 -5.17 19.18 9.68
C GLY A 25 -3.99 18.55 10.41
N ILE A 26 -3.47 17.43 9.93
CA ILE A 26 -2.43 16.64 10.62
C ILE A 26 -1.23 16.50 9.69
N PRO A 27 -0.02 16.92 10.12
CA PRO A 27 1.21 16.72 9.36
C PRO A 27 1.45 15.25 9.02
N PRO A 28 2.16 14.95 7.89
CA PRO A 28 2.26 13.61 7.36
C PRO A 28 2.81 12.57 8.33
N PHE A 29 3.97 12.80 8.94
CA PHE A 29 4.61 11.81 9.82
C PHE A 29 3.89 11.69 11.16
N THR A 30 3.34 12.79 11.68
CA THR A 30 2.43 12.79 12.83
C THR A 30 1.18 11.93 12.54
N GLY A 31 0.58 12.10 11.36
CA GLY A 31 -0.56 11.31 10.92
C GLY A 31 -0.25 9.81 10.83
N VAL A 32 0.90 9.44 10.25
CA VAL A 32 1.37 8.04 10.20
C VAL A 32 1.59 7.48 11.60
N ALA A 33 2.25 8.25 12.48
CA ALA A 33 2.55 7.81 13.84
C ALA A 33 1.27 7.52 14.64
N ILE A 34 0.33 8.46 14.67
CA ILE A 34 -0.94 8.29 15.41
C ILE A 34 -1.78 7.16 14.80
N ARG A 35 -1.88 7.10 13.47
CA ARG A 35 -2.58 6.03 12.75
C ARG A 35 -2.08 4.66 13.19
N PHE A 36 -0.77 4.44 13.18
CA PHE A 36 -0.20 3.15 13.51
C PHE A 36 -0.16 2.88 15.02
N ALA A 37 -0.09 3.90 15.86
CA ALA A 37 -0.23 3.73 17.30
C ALA A 37 -1.62 3.18 17.66
N ILE A 38 -2.69 3.79 17.13
CA ILE A 38 -4.06 3.32 17.33
C ILE A 38 -4.23 1.90 16.76
N SER A 39 -3.76 1.66 15.53
CA SER A 39 -3.89 0.34 14.89
C SER A 39 -3.18 -0.75 15.67
N SER A 40 -1.95 -0.48 16.10
CA SER A 40 -1.16 -1.41 16.91
C SER A 40 -1.84 -1.71 18.25
N ALA A 41 -2.31 -0.68 18.96
CA ALA A 41 -3.00 -0.85 20.23
C ALA A 41 -4.24 -1.75 20.07
N VAL A 42 -5.08 -1.49 19.08
CA VAL A 42 -6.27 -2.31 18.79
C VAL A 42 -5.87 -3.76 18.50
N LEU A 43 -4.89 -3.98 17.62
CA LEU A 43 -4.47 -5.33 17.23
C LEU A 43 -3.78 -6.08 18.37
N LEU A 44 -3.01 -5.40 19.23
CA LEU A 44 -2.40 -6.00 20.42
C LEU A 44 -3.46 -6.42 21.44
N VAL A 45 -4.49 -5.60 21.65
CA VAL A 45 -5.64 -5.97 22.49
C VAL A 45 -6.35 -7.20 21.92
N VAL A 46 -6.62 -7.22 20.60
CA VAL A 46 -7.24 -8.40 19.96
C VAL A 46 -6.34 -9.63 20.10
N ALA A 47 -5.05 -9.51 19.89
CA ALA A 47 -4.10 -10.61 20.03
C ALA A 47 -4.05 -11.14 21.48
N PHE A 48 -4.08 -10.25 22.47
CA PHE A 48 -4.12 -10.60 23.88
C PHE A 48 -5.40 -11.35 24.25
N LEU A 49 -6.57 -10.82 23.86
CA LEU A 49 -7.88 -11.45 24.14
C LEU A 49 -8.03 -12.80 23.44
N ALA A 50 -7.52 -12.92 22.20
CA ALA A 50 -7.51 -14.16 21.43
C ALA A 50 -6.38 -15.11 21.83
N ARG A 51 -5.55 -14.76 22.81
CA ARG A 51 -4.40 -15.55 23.31
C ARG A 51 -3.43 -15.94 22.19
N ILE A 52 -3.25 -15.06 21.19
CA ILE A 52 -2.33 -15.29 20.08
C ILE A 52 -0.90 -15.05 20.58
N PRO A 53 -0.01 -16.04 20.47
CA PRO A 53 1.36 -15.87 20.92
C PRO A 53 2.14 -14.99 19.95
N LEU A 54 2.90 -14.02 20.47
CA LEU A 54 3.71 -13.11 19.71
C LEU A 54 5.20 -13.31 20.03
N GLY A 55 6.08 -13.15 19.03
CA GLY A 55 7.53 -13.11 19.21
C GLY A 55 8.22 -14.42 19.53
N ARG A 56 7.58 -15.55 19.23
CA ARG A 56 8.11 -16.89 19.55
C ARG A 56 9.41 -17.24 18.83
N THR A 57 9.57 -16.78 17.59
CA THR A 57 10.71 -17.16 16.75
C THR A 57 11.61 -15.98 16.40
N ARG A 58 12.89 -16.26 16.11
CA ARG A 58 13.82 -15.23 15.61
C ARG A 58 13.39 -14.69 14.23
N ILE A 59 12.80 -15.54 13.40
CA ILE A 59 12.25 -15.18 12.09
C ILE A 59 11.11 -14.19 12.24
N GLU A 60 10.17 -14.43 13.12
CA GLU A 60 9.06 -13.55 13.41
C GLU A 60 9.55 -12.15 13.81
N ARG A 61 10.51 -12.06 14.77
CA ARG A 61 11.09 -10.78 15.20
C ARG A 61 11.84 -10.05 14.08
N ARG A 62 12.55 -10.77 13.20
CA ARG A 62 13.19 -10.16 12.02
C ARG A 62 12.17 -9.62 11.03
N LEU A 63 11.07 -10.33 10.81
CA LEU A 63 9.98 -9.88 9.96
C LEU A 63 9.27 -8.66 10.56
N TRP A 64 9.16 -8.54 11.88
CA TRP A 64 8.66 -7.33 12.51
C TRP A 64 9.49 -6.10 12.16
N LEU A 65 10.81 -6.20 12.31
CA LEU A 65 11.71 -5.08 11.99
C LEU A 65 11.69 -4.74 10.49
N LEU A 66 11.73 -5.76 9.64
CA LEU A 66 11.68 -5.58 8.19
C LEU A 66 10.37 -4.93 7.75
N ASN A 67 9.23 -5.43 8.24
CA ASN A 67 7.93 -4.92 7.87
C ASN A 67 7.67 -3.51 8.45
N ALA A 68 8.12 -3.26 9.67
CA ALA A 68 8.10 -1.92 10.27
C ALA A 68 8.90 -0.92 9.42
N ALA A 69 10.14 -1.27 9.06
CA ALA A 69 11.01 -0.40 8.28
C ALA A 69 10.51 -0.16 6.85
N LEU A 70 10.18 -1.23 6.13
CA LEU A 70 9.86 -1.14 4.69
C LEU A 70 8.41 -0.74 4.45
N THR A 71 7.45 -1.47 5.04
CA THR A 71 6.02 -1.19 4.79
C THR A 71 5.57 0.02 5.56
N PHE A 72 5.69 0.00 6.90
CA PHE A 72 5.00 0.99 7.73
C PHE A 72 5.77 2.30 7.91
N CYS A 73 7.11 2.29 7.87
CA CYS A 73 7.89 3.54 7.90
C CYS A 73 8.16 4.05 6.48
N ALA A 74 8.95 3.33 5.68
CA ALA A 74 9.41 3.85 4.39
C ALA A 74 8.27 4.05 3.40
N SER A 75 7.44 3.02 3.15
CA SER A 75 6.36 3.14 2.18
C SER A 75 5.31 4.15 2.60
N TYR A 76 4.78 4.07 3.84
CA TYR A 76 3.76 5.02 4.31
C TYR A 76 4.32 6.42 4.55
N GLY A 77 5.57 6.56 5.00
CA GLY A 77 6.23 7.85 5.08
C GLY A 77 6.30 8.55 3.73
N VAL A 78 6.70 7.81 2.68
CA VAL A 78 6.70 8.31 1.30
C VAL A 78 5.30 8.66 0.84
N VAL A 79 4.30 7.78 1.03
CA VAL A 79 2.91 8.03 0.63
C VAL A 79 2.38 9.31 1.25
N TYR A 80 2.46 9.45 2.57
CA TYR A 80 1.93 10.61 3.27
C TYR A 80 2.66 11.91 2.90
N TRP A 81 3.98 11.85 2.73
CA TRP A 81 4.74 13.01 2.27
C TRP A 81 4.36 13.40 0.84
N CYS A 82 4.22 12.44 -0.07
CA CYS A 82 3.87 12.71 -1.46
C CYS A 82 2.44 13.23 -1.62
N GLU A 83 1.48 12.71 -0.86
CA GLU A 83 0.07 13.14 -0.96
C GLU A 83 -0.20 14.56 -0.48
N GLN A 84 0.77 15.25 0.11
CA GLN A 84 0.70 16.70 0.31
C GLN A 84 0.66 17.44 -1.04
N TYR A 85 1.28 16.88 -2.07
CA TYR A 85 1.49 17.50 -3.38
C TYR A 85 0.75 16.79 -4.51
N VAL A 86 0.71 15.45 -4.45
CA VAL A 86 0.15 14.59 -5.50
C VAL A 86 -1.33 14.36 -5.23
N PRO A 87 -2.23 14.53 -6.24
CA PRO A 87 -3.62 14.14 -6.12
C PRO A 87 -3.78 12.66 -5.70
N SER A 88 -4.78 12.38 -4.86
CA SER A 88 -4.98 11.05 -4.27
C SER A 88 -5.21 9.96 -5.33
N GLY A 89 -5.95 10.30 -6.40
CA GLY A 89 -6.15 9.41 -7.53
C GLY A 89 -4.86 9.09 -8.27
N LEU A 90 -4.00 10.09 -8.51
CA LEU A 90 -2.68 9.88 -9.15
C LEU A 90 -1.75 9.05 -8.26
N ALA A 91 -1.72 9.31 -6.96
CA ALA A 91 -0.93 8.55 -6.01
C ALA A 91 -1.33 7.05 -6.01
N ALA A 92 -2.65 6.76 -6.03
CA ALA A 92 -3.17 5.40 -6.14
C ALA A 92 -2.73 4.70 -7.44
N VAL A 93 -2.75 5.42 -8.56
CA VAL A 93 -2.32 4.89 -9.87
C VAL A 93 -0.83 4.58 -9.87
N LEU A 94 0.02 5.46 -9.35
CA LEU A 94 1.45 5.22 -9.24
C LEU A 94 1.75 4.01 -8.34
N PHE A 95 1.02 3.87 -7.23
CA PHE A 95 1.13 2.70 -6.35
C PHE A 95 0.62 1.40 -7.02
N ALA A 96 -0.24 1.47 -8.03
CA ALA A 96 -0.72 0.29 -8.77
C ALA A 96 0.38 -0.45 -9.56
N THR A 97 1.61 0.06 -9.61
CA THR A 97 2.79 -0.68 -10.05
C THR A 97 3.23 -1.76 -9.05
N PHE A 98 2.75 -1.71 -7.81
CA PHE A 98 3.05 -2.68 -6.76
C PHE A 98 2.87 -4.16 -7.17
N PRO A 99 1.75 -4.59 -7.79
CA PRO A 99 1.60 -5.97 -8.25
C PRO A 99 2.61 -6.40 -9.31
N LEU A 100 3.04 -5.47 -10.18
CA LEU A 100 4.08 -5.75 -11.18
C LEU A 100 5.42 -6.05 -10.51
N LEU A 101 5.77 -5.24 -9.52
CA LEU A 101 6.98 -5.40 -8.72
C LEU A 101 6.94 -6.68 -7.86
N VAL A 102 5.78 -6.98 -7.25
CA VAL A 102 5.58 -8.25 -6.52
C VAL A 102 5.76 -9.45 -7.47
N ALA A 103 5.16 -9.43 -8.67
CA ALA A 103 5.28 -10.51 -9.64
C ALA A 103 6.73 -10.70 -10.10
N LEU A 104 7.45 -9.60 -10.35
CA LEU A 104 8.85 -9.61 -10.74
C LEU A 104 9.73 -10.19 -9.62
N LEU A 105 9.59 -9.70 -8.39
CA LEU A 105 10.37 -10.19 -7.25
C LEU A 105 10.02 -11.64 -6.90
N ALA A 106 8.75 -12.01 -6.94
CA ALA A 106 8.29 -13.37 -6.68
C ALA A 106 8.89 -14.38 -7.67
N HIS A 107 9.04 -14.00 -8.94
CA HIS A 107 9.68 -14.82 -9.97
C HIS A 107 11.07 -15.32 -9.55
N PHE A 108 11.88 -14.43 -8.98
CA PHE A 108 13.26 -14.75 -8.59
C PHE A 108 13.37 -15.35 -7.19
N THR A 109 12.39 -15.14 -6.31
CA THR A 109 12.54 -15.42 -4.88
C THR A 109 11.58 -16.46 -4.32
N LEU A 110 10.42 -16.66 -4.98
CA LEU A 110 9.38 -17.58 -4.48
C LEU A 110 9.25 -18.82 -5.35
N PRO A 111 9.43 -20.04 -4.79
CA PRO A 111 9.18 -21.27 -5.52
C PRO A 111 7.74 -21.33 -6.06
N GLY A 112 7.59 -21.70 -7.33
CA GLY A 112 6.28 -21.86 -7.97
C GLY A 112 5.59 -20.54 -8.40
N GLU A 113 6.21 -19.36 -8.20
CA GLU A 113 5.69 -18.06 -8.69
C GLU A 113 6.50 -17.50 -9.86
N ARG A 114 6.73 -18.34 -10.90
CA ARG A 114 7.46 -17.92 -12.08
C ARG A 114 6.61 -17.07 -13.02
N LEU A 115 7.21 -16.01 -13.57
CA LEU A 115 6.62 -15.20 -14.63
C LEU A 115 6.48 -16.04 -15.92
N THR A 116 5.35 -15.84 -16.58
CA THR A 116 5.10 -16.35 -17.93
C THR A 116 5.47 -15.25 -18.95
N LEU A 117 5.57 -15.59 -20.23
CA LEU A 117 5.77 -14.60 -21.30
C LEU A 117 4.68 -13.49 -21.28
N PRO A 118 3.38 -13.82 -21.18
CA PRO A 118 2.34 -12.79 -20.98
C PRO A 118 2.58 -11.94 -19.73
N GLY A 119 3.08 -12.55 -18.64
CA GLY A 119 3.45 -11.83 -17.43
C GLY A 119 4.55 -10.80 -17.64
N GLY A 120 5.59 -11.16 -18.38
CA GLY A 120 6.68 -10.23 -18.77
C GLY A 120 6.17 -9.08 -19.64
N ILE A 121 5.33 -9.37 -20.63
CA ILE A 121 4.68 -8.34 -21.46
C ILE A 121 3.83 -7.42 -20.59
N GLY A 122 3.06 -7.98 -19.66
CA GLY A 122 2.24 -7.20 -18.71
C GLY A 122 3.06 -6.21 -17.90
N ILE A 123 4.24 -6.61 -17.43
CA ILE A 123 5.16 -5.70 -16.71
C ILE A 123 5.59 -4.53 -17.62
N LEU A 124 5.98 -4.82 -18.86
CA LEU A 124 6.38 -3.78 -19.83
C LEU A 124 5.23 -2.81 -20.13
N VAL A 125 4.02 -3.33 -20.37
CA VAL A 125 2.82 -2.52 -20.63
C VAL A 125 2.48 -1.65 -19.41
N GLY A 126 2.57 -2.20 -18.20
CA GLY A 126 2.31 -1.44 -16.98
C GLY A 126 3.30 -0.30 -16.77
N PHE A 127 4.59 -0.54 -16.96
CA PHE A 127 5.60 0.52 -16.87
C PHE A 127 5.51 1.54 -18.03
N ALA A 128 5.09 1.12 -19.24
CA ALA A 128 4.76 2.07 -20.31
C ALA A 128 3.60 2.99 -19.90
N GLY A 129 2.58 2.46 -19.20
CA GLY A 129 1.51 3.26 -18.61
C GLY A 129 2.02 4.32 -17.63
N VAL A 130 2.97 3.99 -16.77
CA VAL A 130 3.66 4.96 -15.91
C VAL A 130 4.37 6.02 -16.75
N GLY A 131 5.08 5.63 -17.83
CA GLY A 131 5.72 6.56 -18.76
C GLY A 131 4.72 7.55 -19.39
N VAL A 132 3.53 7.07 -19.76
CA VAL A 132 2.45 7.95 -20.28
C VAL A 132 1.99 8.94 -19.21
N ILE A 133 1.86 8.54 -17.94
CA ILE A 133 1.52 9.46 -16.85
C ILE A 133 2.61 10.51 -16.67
N TYR A 134 3.89 10.11 -16.72
CA TYR A 134 5.00 11.06 -16.60
C TYR A 134 5.19 11.96 -17.84
N SER A 135 4.52 11.69 -18.95
CA SER A 135 4.44 12.61 -20.09
C SER A 135 3.45 13.76 -19.89
N GLU A 136 2.71 13.76 -18.74
CA GLU A 136 1.76 14.82 -18.40
C GLU A 136 2.46 16.16 -18.19
N ASP A 137 1.77 17.24 -18.52
CA ASP A 137 2.18 18.56 -18.09
C ASP A 137 1.83 18.76 -16.62
N PHE A 138 2.80 18.51 -15.76
CA PHE A 138 2.63 18.66 -14.31
C PHE A 138 2.36 20.11 -13.88
N ALA A 139 2.55 21.10 -14.77
CA ALA A 139 2.18 22.47 -14.48
C ALA A 139 0.67 22.59 -14.20
N ALA A 140 -0.15 21.84 -14.96
CA ALA A 140 -1.60 21.78 -14.74
C ALA A 140 -2.01 21.08 -13.43
N LEU A 141 -1.14 20.24 -12.86
CA LEU A 141 -1.39 19.48 -11.63
C LEU A 141 -0.75 20.11 -10.37
N GLY A 142 -0.07 21.26 -10.49
CA GLY A 142 0.60 21.93 -9.37
C GLY A 142 2.11 22.13 -9.53
N GLY A 143 2.66 21.84 -10.72
CA GLY A 143 4.02 22.18 -11.12
C GLY A 143 5.11 21.23 -10.66
N PRO A 144 6.38 21.71 -10.57
CA PRO A 144 7.56 20.86 -10.36
C PRO A 144 7.53 20.04 -9.06
N LYS A 145 6.85 20.53 -8.02
CA LYS A 145 6.69 19.79 -6.75
C LYS A 145 5.88 18.51 -6.92
N VAL A 146 4.83 18.55 -7.75
CA VAL A 146 4.01 17.37 -8.06
C VAL A 146 4.82 16.36 -8.85
N ALA A 147 5.62 16.80 -9.84
CA ALA A 147 6.50 15.93 -10.61
C ALA A 147 7.53 15.22 -9.72
N LEU A 148 8.21 15.97 -8.85
CA LEU A 148 9.18 15.41 -7.89
C LEU A 148 8.51 14.43 -6.93
N ALA A 149 7.39 14.81 -6.31
CA ALA A 149 6.68 13.95 -5.37
C ALA A 149 6.14 12.69 -6.06
N SER A 150 5.68 12.78 -7.30
CA SER A 150 5.28 11.61 -8.09
C SER A 150 6.47 10.66 -8.36
N ALA A 151 7.66 11.19 -8.66
CA ALA A 151 8.86 10.38 -8.81
C ALA A 151 9.27 9.70 -7.50
N VAL A 152 9.25 10.43 -6.38
CA VAL A 152 9.54 9.88 -5.04
C VAL A 152 8.50 8.82 -4.66
N MET A 153 7.23 9.00 -5.05
CA MET A 153 6.15 8.05 -4.79
C MET A 153 6.45 6.65 -5.30
N MET A 154 7.21 6.52 -6.41
CA MET A 154 7.58 5.21 -6.97
C MET A 154 8.45 4.36 -6.04
N ALA A 155 9.09 4.95 -5.04
CA ALA A 155 9.81 4.19 -4.01
C ALA A 155 8.86 3.36 -3.13
N SER A 156 7.64 3.85 -2.88
CA SER A 156 6.67 3.19 -1.99
C SER A 156 6.26 1.79 -2.47
N PRO A 157 5.80 1.56 -3.71
CA PRO A 157 5.49 0.22 -4.19
C PRO A 157 6.71 -0.71 -4.24
N VAL A 158 7.93 -0.18 -4.46
CA VAL A 158 9.16 -0.99 -4.46
C VAL A 158 9.41 -1.57 -3.07
N VAL A 159 9.49 -0.73 -2.04
CA VAL A 159 9.78 -1.20 -0.67
C VAL A 159 8.64 -2.08 -0.13
N SER A 160 7.39 -1.78 -0.49
CA SER A 160 6.23 -2.61 -0.16
C SER A 160 6.30 -3.99 -0.81
N ALA A 161 6.74 -4.07 -2.07
CA ALA A 161 6.89 -5.35 -2.78
C ALA A 161 7.98 -6.21 -2.14
N VAL A 162 9.13 -5.62 -1.80
CA VAL A 162 10.21 -6.31 -1.08
C VAL A 162 9.71 -6.86 0.26
N SER A 163 9.00 -6.06 1.04
CA SER A 163 8.43 -6.48 2.31
C SER A 163 7.41 -7.63 2.13
N THR A 164 6.48 -7.48 1.19
CA THR A 164 5.44 -8.48 0.89
C THR A 164 6.04 -9.84 0.51
N VAL A 165 7.00 -9.83 -0.41
CA VAL A 165 7.66 -11.07 -0.86
C VAL A 165 8.49 -11.69 0.26
N SER A 166 9.14 -10.88 1.10
CA SER A 166 9.88 -11.35 2.28
C SER A 166 8.95 -12.01 3.30
N VAL A 167 7.81 -11.39 3.61
CA VAL A 167 6.79 -11.98 4.50
C VAL A 167 6.25 -13.28 3.91
N LYS A 168 5.97 -13.31 2.60
CA LYS A 168 5.52 -14.54 1.93
C LYS A 168 6.54 -15.67 2.00
N ARG A 169 7.83 -15.34 1.84
CA ARG A 169 8.92 -16.32 1.85
C ARG A 169 9.19 -16.91 3.23
N TRP A 170 9.23 -16.07 4.25
CA TRP A 170 9.71 -16.45 5.57
C TRP A 170 8.65 -16.46 6.67
N GLY A 171 7.47 -15.86 6.43
CA GLY A 171 6.40 -15.70 7.42
C GLY A 171 5.30 -16.75 7.40
N ARG A 172 5.52 -17.93 6.79
CA ARG A 172 4.47 -18.96 6.61
C ARG A 172 3.80 -19.40 7.92
N GLU A 173 4.59 -19.49 9.00
CA GLU A 173 4.13 -19.95 10.31
C GLU A 173 3.83 -18.79 11.26
N VAL A 174 3.98 -17.54 10.80
CA VAL A 174 3.74 -16.36 11.62
C VAL A 174 2.30 -15.92 11.50
N HIS A 175 1.65 -15.72 12.64
CA HIS A 175 0.26 -15.30 12.66
C HIS A 175 0.07 -13.92 12.01
N PRO A 176 -0.95 -13.70 11.15
CA PRO A 176 -1.20 -12.42 10.45
C PRO A 176 -1.27 -11.22 11.40
N LEU A 177 -1.91 -11.35 12.56
CA LEU A 177 -1.96 -10.28 13.56
C LEU A 177 -0.58 -9.91 14.10
N SER A 178 0.34 -10.88 14.25
CA SER A 178 1.70 -10.61 14.70
C SER A 178 2.48 -9.76 13.69
N ILE A 179 2.35 -10.07 12.38
CA ILE A 179 3.00 -9.32 11.29
C ILE A 179 2.39 -7.91 11.11
N SER A 180 1.22 -7.65 11.66
CA SER A 180 0.56 -6.33 11.61
C SER A 180 0.80 -5.53 12.89
N ALA A 181 0.44 -6.08 14.04
CA ALA A 181 0.35 -5.37 15.31
C ALA A 181 1.70 -4.78 15.76
N VAL A 182 2.72 -5.64 15.88
CA VAL A 182 4.03 -5.22 16.41
C VAL A 182 4.78 -4.30 15.43
N PRO A 183 4.85 -4.59 14.13
CA PRO A 183 5.48 -3.67 13.17
C PRO A 183 4.80 -2.29 13.12
N MET A 184 3.48 -2.21 13.25
CA MET A 184 2.79 -0.92 13.34
C MET A 184 3.17 -0.14 14.59
N GLY A 185 3.30 -0.80 15.75
CA GLY A 185 3.77 -0.16 16.98
C GLY A 185 5.20 0.36 16.87
N LEU A 186 6.10 -0.43 16.30
CA LEU A 186 7.47 0.01 16.02
C LEU A 186 7.49 1.20 15.05
N ALA A 187 6.69 1.15 14.00
CA ALA A 187 6.58 2.26 13.05
C ALA A 187 5.99 3.52 13.69
N ALA A 188 5.01 3.38 14.57
CA ALA A 188 4.45 4.50 15.32
C ALA A 188 5.52 5.22 16.16
N LEU A 189 6.39 4.47 16.84
CA LEU A 189 7.49 5.03 17.61
C LEU A 189 8.53 5.73 16.72
N ILE A 190 8.93 5.08 15.62
CA ILE A 190 9.93 5.63 14.68
C ILE A 190 9.38 6.90 14.00
N MET A 191 8.15 6.82 13.45
CA MET A 191 7.52 7.94 12.76
C MET A 191 7.17 9.08 13.73
N GLY A 192 6.80 8.76 14.96
CA GLY A 192 6.62 9.75 16.03
C GLY A 192 7.92 10.48 16.34
N GLY A 193 9.05 9.76 16.44
CA GLY A 193 10.38 10.36 16.58
C GLY A 193 10.74 11.26 15.39
N VAL A 194 10.47 10.83 14.16
CA VAL A 194 10.67 11.65 12.95
C VAL A 194 9.82 12.91 13.01
N ALA A 195 8.53 12.77 13.35
CA ALA A 195 7.59 13.89 13.46
C ALA A 195 8.07 14.94 14.48
N LEU A 196 8.52 14.50 15.64
CA LEU A 196 9.03 15.41 16.69
C LEU A 196 10.25 16.24 16.23
N VAL A 197 11.01 15.75 15.25
CA VAL A 197 12.19 16.45 14.71
C VAL A 197 11.82 17.29 13.50
N VAL A 198 11.06 16.71 12.54
CA VAL A 198 10.82 17.31 11.22
C VAL A 198 9.57 18.19 11.20
N GLU A 199 8.58 17.88 12.03
CA GLU A 199 7.26 18.54 12.04
C GLU A 199 6.97 19.35 13.31
N ARG A 200 7.96 19.52 14.19
CA ARG A 200 7.78 20.15 15.51
C ARG A 200 7.16 21.55 15.43
N ASP A 201 7.45 22.30 14.35
CA ASP A 201 7.01 23.69 14.16
C ASP A 201 5.77 23.77 13.25
N LEU A 202 5.24 22.61 12.80
CA LEU A 202 4.03 22.57 11.96
C LEU A 202 2.77 22.59 12.81
N PRO A 203 1.76 23.38 12.43
CA PRO A 203 0.49 23.42 13.14
C PRO A 203 -0.24 22.07 13.02
N VAL A 204 -0.78 21.59 14.12
CA VAL A 204 -1.67 20.41 14.15
C VAL A 204 -3.08 20.88 14.49
N SER A 205 -4.04 20.57 13.63
CA SER A 205 -5.45 20.88 13.82
C SER A 205 -6.29 19.61 13.84
N PHE A 206 -6.74 19.20 15.01
CA PHE A 206 -7.66 18.07 15.18
C PHE A 206 -9.12 18.49 14.95
N ASN A 207 -9.45 18.85 13.72
CA ASN A 207 -10.84 19.09 13.33
C ASN A 207 -11.60 17.77 13.08
N ALA A 208 -12.93 17.81 13.03
CA ALA A 208 -13.76 16.61 12.89
C ALA A 208 -13.42 15.78 11.62
N ALA A 209 -13.08 16.45 10.51
CA ALA A 209 -12.74 15.77 9.27
C ALA A 209 -11.39 15.04 9.37
N SER A 210 -10.35 15.71 9.89
CA SER A 210 -9.03 15.09 10.04
C SER A 210 -9.02 13.96 11.07
N VAL A 211 -9.74 14.11 12.18
CA VAL A 211 -9.90 13.07 13.20
C VAL A 211 -10.70 11.89 12.65
N GLY A 212 -11.82 12.14 11.96
CA GLY A 212 -12.62 11.09 11.32
C GLY A 212 -11.82 10.30 10.28
N ALA A 213 -11.07 11.01 9.43
CA ALA A 213 -10.17 10.38 8.47
C ALA A 213 -9.08 9.55 9.16
N LEU A 214 -8.45 10.07 10.21
CA LEU A 214 -7.42 9.37 10.98
C LEU A 214 -7.96 8.08 11.61
N LEU A 215 -9.13 8.12 12.25
CA LEU A 215 -9.77 6.96 12.86
C LEU A 215 -10.17 5.92 11.80
N TYR A 216 -10.74 6.35 10.67
CA TYR A 216 -11.02 5.49 9.54
C TYR A 216 -9.74 4.78 9.05
N LEU A 217 -8.67 5.54 8.84
CA LEU A 217 -7.38 5.03 8.40
C LEU A 217 -6.76 4.07 9.42
N ALA A 218 -6.87 4.36 10.71
CA ALA A 218 -6.33 3.50 11.75
C ALA A 218 -7.10 2.19 11.87
N LEU A 219 -8.43 2.24 11.98
CA LEU A 219 -9.25 1.07 12.28
C LEU A 219 -9.51 0.21 11.03
N LEU A 220 -10.00 0.82 9.96
CA LEU A 220 -10.33 0.10 8.74
C LEU A 220 -9.15 0.02 7.79
N GLY A 221 -8.52 1.15 7.48
CA GLY A 221 -7.40 1.25 6.53
C GLY A 221 -6.10 0.58 7.00
N SER A 222 -5.95 0.29 8.30
CA SER A 222 -4.77 -0.36 8.84
C SER A 222 -5.09 -1.61 9.63
N ALA A 223 -5.70 -1.51 10.80
CA ALA A 223 -5.87 -2.66 11.70
C ALA A 223 -6.63 -3.80 11.00
N LEU A 224 -7.81 -3.53 10.46
CA LEU A 224 -8.59 -4.53 9.74
C LEU A 224 -7.91 -4.96 8.44
N SER A 225 -7.55 -3.99 7.60
CA SER A 225 -7.06 -4.29 6.25
C SER A 225 -5.74 -5.06 6.24
N PHE A 226 -4.75 -4.71 7.06
CA PHE A 226 -3.50 -5.45 7.11
C PHE A 226 -3.65 -6.84 7.74
N SER A 227 -4.57 -7.02 8.68
CA SER A 227 -4.90 -8.34 9.20
C SER A 227 -5.47 -9.23 8.10
N LEU A 228 -6.43 -8.71 7.30
CA LEU A 228 -7.00 -9.39 6.15
C LEU A 228 -5.96 -9.61 5.02
N TRP A 229 -5.09 -8.64 4.78
CA TRP A 229 -4.03 -8.73 3.78
C TRP A 229 -3.04 -9.85 4.09
N TYR A 230 -2.49 -9.90 5.30
CA TYR A 230 -1.54 -10.94 5.67
C TYR A 230 -2.20 -12.32 5.80
N TRP A 231 -3.49 -12.34 6.20
CA TRP A 231 -4.27 -13.56 6.10
C TRP A 231 -4.40 -14.03 4.65
N LEU A 232 -4.75 -13.14 3.72
CA LEU A 232 -4.85 -13.48 2.30
C LEU A 232 -3.49 -13.92 1.74
N LEU A 233 -2.41 -13.22 2.10
CA LEU A 233 -1.05 -13.53 1.68
C LEU A 233 -0.59 -14.91 2.17
N SER A 234 -1.04 -15.35 3.35
CA SER A 234 -0.74 -16.71 3.85
C SER A 234 -1.46 -17.80 3.06
N HIS A 235 -2.65 -17.51 2.48
CA HIS A 235 -3.50 -18.48 1.78
C HIS A 235 -3.41 -18.42 0.25
N ALA A 236 -2.80 -17.39 -0.33
CA ALA A 236 -2.68 -17.22 -1.78
C ALA A 236 -1.23 -16.96 -2.19
N ALA A 237 -0.91 -17.16 -3.48
CA ALA A 237 0.35 -16.71 -4.06
C ALA A 237 0.48 -15.18 -3.91
N ALA A 238 1.69 -14.66 -3.68
CA ALA A 238 1.92 -13.24 -3.49
C ALA A 238 1.47 -12.42 -4.71
N SER A 239 1.78 -12.92 -5.90
CA SER A 239 1.32 -12.34 -7.17
C SER A 239 -0.20 -12.28 -7.30
N ARG A 240 -0.94 -13.28 -6.80
CA ARG A 240 -2.41 -13.27 -6.81
C ARG A 240 -3.00 -12.37 -5.71
N ALA A 241 -2.42 -12.38 -4.53
CA ALA A 241 -2.86 -11.52 -3.44
C ALA A 241 -2.72 -10.04 -3.81
N SER A 242 -1.62 -9.65 -4.49
CA SER A 242 -1.37 -8.26 -4.90
C SER A 242 -2.35 -7.71 -5.94
N LEU A 243 -3.15 -8.57 -6.62
CA LEU A 243 -4.20 -8.14 -7.55
C LEU A 243 -5.27 -7.22 -6.94
N ILE A 244 -5.42 -7.24 -5.63
CA ILE A 244 -6.34 -6.33 -4.94
C ILE A 244 -5.96 -4.88 -5.26
N SER A 245 -4.66 -4.58 -5.29
CA SER A 245 -4.15 -3.23 -5.58
C SER A 245 -4.41 -2.77 -7.02
N TYR A 246 -4.84 -3.67 -7.89
CA TYR A 246 -5.22 -3.40 -9.26
C TYR A 246 -6.53 -2.60 -9.41
N LEU A 247 -7.52 -2.86 -8.55
CA LEU A 247 -8.79 -2.15 -8.56
C LEU A 247 -8.79 -0.90 -7.67
N ASN A 248 -7.79 -0.75 -6.82
CA ASN A 248 -7.69 0.41 -5.93
C ASN A 248 -7.67 1.75 -6.69
N PRO A 249 -6.93 1.92 -7.81
CA PRO A 249 -6.95 3.18 -8.57
C PRO A 249 -8.33 3.53 -9.11
N VAL A 250 -9.13 2.55 -9.52
CA VAL A 250 -10.48 2.79 -10.04
C VAL A 250 -11.36 3.41 -8.95
N VAL A 251 -11.30 2.85 -7.74
CA VAL A 251 -12.02 3.39 -6.58
C VAL A 251 -11.43 4.75 -6.17
N ALA A 252 -10.09 4.85 -6.09
CA ALA A 252 -9.42 6.07 -5.65
C ALA A 252 -9.67 7.27 -6.58
N VAL A 253 -9.56 7.06 -7.90
CA VAL A 253 -9.85 8.10 -8.91
C VAL A 253 -11.32 8.50 -8.84
N GLY A 254 -12.24 7.53 -8.75
CA GLY A 254 -13.66 7.82 -8.60
C GLY A 254 -13.96 8.67 -7.36
N VAL A 255 -13.40 8.29 -6.21
CA VAL A 255 -13.56 9.03 -4.94
C VAL A 255 -12.87 10.40 -5.01
N GLY A 256 -11.66 10.49 -5.60
CA GLY A 256 -10.92 11.73 -5.80
C GLY A 256 -11.73 12.77 -6.61
N ILE A 257 -12.35 12.34 -7.71
CA ILE A 257 -13.22 13.20 -8.53
C ILE A 257 -14.47 13.62 -7.75
N LEU A 258 -15.18 12.64 -7.16
CA LEU A 258 -16.52 12.88 -6.58
C LEU A 258 -16.45 13.64 -5.26
N LEU A 259 -15.49 13.35 -4.38
CA LEU A 259 -15.40 13.94 -3.04
C LEU A 259 -14.40 15.09 -2.96
N LEU A 260 -13.27 14.98 -3.65
CA LEU A 260 -12.17 15.94 -3.53
C LEU A 260 -12.09 16.91 -4.72
N ARG A 261 -12.89 16.68 -5.78
CA ARG A 261 -12.88 17.46 -7.03
C ARG A 261 -11.47 17.55 -7.65
N GLU A 262 -10.72 16.45 -7.55
CA GLU A 262 -9.37 16.38 -8.11
C GLU A 262 -9.39 16.45 -9.64
N PRO A 263 -8.45 17.21 -10.25
CA PRO A 263 -8.33 17.24 -11.69
C PRO A 263 -7.87 15.90 -12.23
N ILE A 264 -8.48 15.48 -13.33
CA ILE A 264 -8.04 14.29 -14.07
C ILE A 264 -7.82 14.66 -15.52
N THR A 265 -6.72 14.18 -16.08
CA THR A 265 -6.38 14.42 -17.48
C THR A 265 -6.53 13.13 -18.29
N LEU A 266 -6.66 13.29 -19.62
CA LEU A 266 -6.74 12.13 -20.52
C LEU A 266 -5.47 11.25 -20.46
N ARG A 267 -4.30 11.85 -20.24
CA ARG A 267 -3.04 11.11 -20.10
C ARG A 267 -3.00 10.28 -18.83
N ILE A 268 -3.49 10.81 -17.69
CA ILE A 268 -3.63 10.06 -16.46
C ILE A 268 -4.60 8.88 -16.65
N LEU A 269 -5.73 9.09 -17.34
CA LEU A 269 -6.69 8.01 -17.64
C LEU A 269 -6.07 6.95 -18.56
N ALA A 270 -5.42 7.35 -19.64
CA ALA A 270 -4.79 6.43 -20.58
C ALA A 270 -3.64 5.64 -19.92
N GLY A 271 -2.77 6.32 -19.19
CA GLY A 271 -1.69 5.68 -18.43
C GLY A 271 -2.21 4.73 -17.36
N SER A 272 -3.27 5.12 -16.65
CA SER A 272 -3.94 4.25 -15.66
C SER A 272 -4.51 2.99 -16.31
N ALA A 273 -5.17 3.13 -17.46
CA ALA A 273 -5.69 1.99 -18.22
C ALA A 273 -4.55 1.03 -18.65
N LEU A 274 -3.41 1.56 -19.08
CA LEU A 274 -2.23 0.75 -19.42
C LEU A 274 -1.64 0.05 -18.17
N VAL A 275 -1.51 0.74 -17.04
CA VAL A 275 -1.06 0.13 -15.77
C VAL A 275 -2.00 -1.01 -15.40
N VAL A 276 -3.30 -0.76 -15.44
CA VAL A 276 -4.35 -1.73 -15.15
C VAL A 276 -4.27 -2.94 -16.10
N ALA A 277 -4.16 -2.72 -17.40
CA ALA A 277 -4.03 -3.80 -18.40
C ALA A 277 -2.73 -4.59 -18.20
N GLY A 278 -1.62 -3.89 -17.91
CA GLY A 278 -0.33 -4.52 -17.63
C GLY A 278 -0.37 -5.44 -16.41
N VAL A 279 -1.02 -5.01 -15.34
CA VAL A 279 -1.22 -5.85 -14.16
C VAL A 279 -2.09 -7.06 -14.48
N ALA A 280 -3.19 -6.89 -15.23
CA ALA A 280 -4.03 -8.01 -15.66
C ALA A 280 -3.24 -9.08 -16.42
N LEU A 281 -2.39 -8.65 -17.36
CA LEU A 281 -1.53 -9.54 -18.12
C LEU A 281 -0.45 -10.19 -17.26
N ALA A 282 0.19 -9.42 -16.36
CA ALA A 282 1.29 -9.90 -15.52
C ALA A 282 0.88 -11.03 -14.59
N VAL A 283 -0.38 -11.04 -14.16
CA VAL A 283 -0.89 -12.04 -13.21
C VAL A 283 -1.77 -13.10 -13.86
N HIS A 284 -2.06 -12.95 -15.16
CA HIS A 284 -2.81 -13.95 -15.89
C HIS A 284 -1.99 -15.25 -16.02
N ARG A 285 -2.25 -16.23 -15.14
CA ARG A 285 -1.70 -17.58 -15.24
C ARG A 285 -2.63 -18.46 -16.07
N ARG A 286 -2.11 -19.08 -17.12
CA ARG A 286 -2.70 -20.34 -17.60
C ARG A 286 -2.68 -21.31 -16.43
N ALA A 287 -3.84 -21.86 -16.08
CA ALA A 287 -3.89 -23.04 -15.22
C ALA A 287 -3.00 -24.10 -15.86
N ILE A 288 -1.87 -24.42 -15.23
CA ILE A 288 -1.11 -25.61 -15.59
C ILE A 288 -2.02 -26.75 -15.19
N PRO A 289 -2.44 -27.64 -16.12
CA PRO A 289 -3.16 -28.83 -15.72
C PRO A 289 -2.31 -29.60 -14.71
N PRO A 290 -2.93 -30.27 -13.73
CA PRO A 290 -2.19 -31.16 -12.85
C PRO A 290 -1.40 -32.13 -13.72
N PRO A 291 -0.15 -32.53 -13.32
CA PRO A 291 0.54 -33.58 -14.02
C PRO A 291 -0.40 -34.79 -14.04
N GLY A 292 -0.71 -35.28 -15.26
CA GLY A 292 -1.50 -36.47 -15.41
C GLY A 292 -0.82 -37.63 -14.69
N ASP A 293 -1.61 -38.38 -13.93
CA ASP A 293 -1.20 -39.63 -13.27
C ASP A 293 -0.76 -40.65 -14.32
#